data_69c7a9a1a5b556bd062db4b405aadf00
#
_entry.id   69c7a9a1a5b556bd062db4b405aadf00
#
_cell.length_a   1.000
_cell.length_b   1.000
_cell.length_c   1.000
_cell.angle_alpha   90.00
_cell.angle_beta   90.00
_cell.angle_gamma   90.00
#
_symmetry.space_group_name_H-M   'P 1'
#
loop_
_entity.id
_entity.type
_entity.pdbx_description
1 polymer ?
#
loop_
_entity_poly.entity_id
_entity_poly.type
_entity_poly.pdbx_seq_one_letter_code
_entity_poly.pdbx_strand_id
1 'polypeptide(L)'
;MRTFRDAKIMAKTLRSELAARKQTDLSHSEALEIVTRQFGFDDWNVLAARIESESQSRIVPAYLVSGPDISDPKRATTSTIPILRIFSEQRALEFYVEFLGFTLDWGGPAGGPGTPFYGQVIRGETTFQLAEQPYDPGNGATVAINVDGIDALHAELSQRYSAMGSRVWGPAVWVPAVQEMPWGLRVMTISDPFGNHLRFCEPVDPAARKGLPRWA
;
A
#
# COMPACT_ATOMS: atom_id res chain seq x y z
N MET A 1 -1.74 2.98 15.69
CA MET A 1 -1.61 3.27 17.14
C MET A 1 -2.58 4.40 17.49
N ARG A 2 -3.19 4.39 18.68
CA ARG A 2 -4.09 5.48 19.08
C ARG A 2 -3.27 6.76 19.31
N THR A 3 -3.85 7.91 18.97
CA THR A 3 -3.14 9.20 19.03
C THR A 3 -3.18 9.80 20.42
N PHE A 4 -2.38 10.84 20.66
CA PHE A 4 -2.44 11.68 21.88
C PHE A 4 -3.85 12.18 22.21
N ARG A 5 -4.65 12.52 21.17
CA ARG A 5 -6.05 12.92 21.33
C ARG A 5 -6.90 11.77 21.86
N ASP A 6 -6.66 10.55 21.41
CA ASP A 6 -7.39 9.37 21.87
C ASP A 6 -7.10 9.07 23.32
N ALA A 7 -5.85 9.17 23.78
CA ALA A 7 -5.48 8.97 25.17
C ALA A 7 -6.14 10.00 26.10
N LYS A 8 -6.20 11.28 25.70
CA LYS A 8 -6.91 12.33 26.44
C LYS A 8 -8.42 12.10 26.47
N ILE A 9 -9.01 11.66 25.36
CA ILE A 9 -10.44 11.33 25.29
C ILE A 9 -10.74 10.15 26.22
N MET A 10 -9.90 9.11 26.19
CA MET A 10 -10.04 7.94 27.09
C MET A 10 -9.99 8.34 28.56
N ALA A 11 -9.04 9.20 28.95
CA ALA A 11 -8.95 9.68 30.33
C ALA A 11 -10.19 10.48 30.75
N LYS A 12 -10.71 11.34 29.84
CA LYS A 12 -11.96 12.09 30.09
C LYS A 12 -13.15 11.17 30.24
N THR A 13 -13.30 10.18 29.38
CA THR A 13 -14.40 9.20 29.44
C THR A 13 -14.32 8.36 30.71
N LEU A 14 -13.15 7.84 31.06
CA LEU A 14 -12.93 7.07 32.29
C LEU A 14 -13.37 7.86 33.52
N ARG A 15 -12.98 9.12 33.61
CA ARG A 15 -13.36 10.02 34.69
C ARG A 15 -14.87 10.22 34.79
N SER A 16 -15.53 10.47 33.66
CA SER A 16 -17.00 10.66 33.61
C SER A 16 -17.76 9.39 34.03
N GLU A 17 -17.29 8.21 33.56
CA GLU A 17 -17.92 6.93 33.88
C GLU A 17 -17.79 6.57 35.38
N LEU A 18 -16.62 6.81 35.97
CA LEU A 18 -16.39 6.54 37.39
C LEU A 18 -17.20 7.50 38.28
N ALA A 19 -17.28 8.77 37.96
CA ALA A 19 -18.11 9.74 38.65
C ALA A 19 -19.60 9.36 38.56
N ALA A 20 -20.08 8.96 37.37
CA ALA A 20 -21.49 8.54 37.18
C ALA A 20 -21.86 7.30 38.01
N ARG A 21 -20.90 6.38 38.23
CA ARG A 21 -21.09 5.17 39.03
C ARG A 21 -20.88 5.39 40.52
N LYS A 22 -20.59 6.61 40.95
CA LYS A 22 -20.32 7.01 42.34
C LYS A 22 -19.21 6.16 43.03
N GLN A 23 -18.26 5.68 42.22
CA GLN A 23 -17.21 4.79 42.72
C GLN A 23 -15.96 5.53 43.17
N THR A 24 -15.58 6.60 42.46
CA THR A 24 -14.38 7.39 42.82
C THR A 24 -14.42 8.73 42.07
N ASP A 25 -14.04 9.82 42.72
CA ASP A 25 -13.73 11.10 42.07
C ASP A 25 -12.28 11.12 41.68
N LEU A 26 -11.99 10.90 40.38
CA LEU A 26 -10.65 10.95 39.82
C LEU A 26 -10.35 12.34 39.27
N SER A 27 -9.20 12.87 39.62
CA SER A 27 -8.65 14.04 38.95
C SER A 27 -8.29 13.73 37.49
N HIS A 28 -8.13 14.78 36.68
CA HIS A 28 -7.70 14.58 35.29
C HIS A 28 -6.31 13.94 35.19
N SER A 29 -5.41 14.30 36.07
CA SER A 29 -4.06 13.76 36.10
C SER A 29 -4.03 12.27 36.47
N GLU A 30 -4.80 11.86 37.48
CA GLU A 30 -4.91 10.44 37.87
C GLU A 30 -5.52 9.59 36.74
N ALA A 31 -6.51 10.12 36.03
CA ALA A 31 -7.11 9.42 34.88
C ALA A 31 -6.10 9.27 33.72
N LEU A 32 -5.24 10.27 33.49
CA LEU A 32 -4.15 10.17 32.51
C LEU A 32 -3.13 9.12 32.90
N GLU A 33 -2.73 9.06 34.17
CA GLU A 33 -1.80 8.04 34.68
C GLU A 33 -2.37 6.62 34.55
N ILE A 34 -3.64 6.43 34.82
CA ILE A 34 -4.29 5.13 34.63
C ILE A 34 -4.27 4.72 33.17
N VAL A 35 -4.62 5.62 32.26
CA VAL A 35 -4.56 5.38 30.80
C VAL A 35 -3.13 5.08 30.37
N THR A 36 -2.15 5.80 30.88
CA THR A 36 -0.73 5.60 30.60
C THR A 36 -0.27 4.17 30.94
N ARG A 37 -0.61 3.70 32.13
CA ARG A 37 -0.29 2.34 32.57
C ARG A 37 -0.97 1.26 31.71
N GLN A 38 -2.19 1.51 31.23
CA GLN A 38 -2.87 0.60 30.27
C GLN A 38 -2.11 0.47 28.95
N PHE A 39 -1.34 1.50 28.56
CA PHE A 39 -0.44 1.45 27.40
C PHE A 39 0.95 0.89 27.72
N GLY A 40 1.22 0.49 28.98
CA GLY A 40 2.50 -0.09 29.39
C GLY A 40 3.61 0.92 29.65
N PHE A 41 3.27 2.19 29.94
CA PHE A 41 4.21 3.25 30.27
C PHE A 41 4.12 3.64 31.72
N ASP A 42 5.24 4.09 32.31
CA ASP A 42 5.33 4.40 33.74
C ASP A 42 4.69 5.75 34.11
N ASP A 43 4.79 6.75 33.21
CA ASP A 43 4.19 8.06 33.41
C ASP A 43 3.67 8.69 32.11
N TRP A 44 2.78 9.67 32.27
CA TRP A 44 2.14 10.37 31.16
C TRP A 44 3.12 11.11 30.24
N ASN A 45 4.21 11.66 30.76
CA ASN A 45 5.16 12.42 29.94
C ASN A 45 5.89 11.50 28.98
N VAL A 46 6.23 10.28 29.43
CA VAL A 46 6.85 9.25 28.58
C VAL A 46 5.89 8.82 27.47
N LEU A 47 4.62 8.55 27.78
CA LEU A 47 3.62 8.23 26.78
C LEU A 47 3.41 9.40 25.81
N ALA A 48 3.27 10.62 26.31
CA ALA A 48 3.09 11.83 25.49
C ALA A 48 4.28 12.05 24.56
N ALA A 49 5.51 11.97 25.06
CA ALA A 49 6.73 12.10 24.26
C ALA A 49 6.83 11.00 23.19
N ARG A 50 6.41 9.77 23.49
CA ARG A 50 6.38 8.67 22.53
C ARG A 50 5.36 8.92 21.42
N ILE A 51 4.15 9.34 21.76
CA ILE A 51 3.11 9.67 20.78
C ILE A 51 3.54 10.88 19.92
N GLU A 52 4.21 11.86 20.51
CA GLU A 52 4.69 13.05 19.82
C GLU A 52 5.88 12.70 18.90
N SER A 53 6.83 11.86 19.35
CA SER A 53 7.91 11.37 18.51
C SER A 53 7.39 10.50 17.36
N GLU A 54 6.37 9.69 17.57
CA GLU A 54 5.72 8.91 16.51
C GLU A 54 4.88 9.77 15.56
N SER A 55 4.32 10.89 16.04
CA SER A 55 3.62 11.87 15.19
C SER A 55 4.60 12.77 14.41
N GLN A 56 5.77 13.05 14.96
CA GLN A 56 6.87 13.75 14.27
C GLN A 56 7.66 12.79 13.35
N SER A 57 7.72 11.50 13.67
CA SER A 57 8.19 10.41 12.81
C SER A 57 7.15 9.99 11.75
N ARG A 58 6.14 10.78 11.48
CA ARG A 58 5.63 10.87 10.11
C ARG A 58 6.73 11.54 9.29
N ILE A 59 7.80 10.79 9.10
CA ILE A 59 8.73 11.02 8.03
C ILE A 59 7.84 10.96 6.79
N VAL A 60 7.57 12.14 6.26
CA VAL A 60 7.19 12.27 4.87
C VAL A 60 8.30 11.49 4.16
N PRO A 61 8.01 10.33 3.56
CA PRO A 61 9.07 9.52 2.96
C PRO A 61 9.90 10.44 2.06
N ALA A 62 11.21 10.26 2.03
CA ALA A 62 12.13 11.17 1.34
C ALA A 62 11.74 11.43 -0.13
N TYR A 63 10.98 10.51 -0.76
CA TYR A 63 10.44 10.68 -2.11
C TYR A 63 9.36 11.78 -2.24
N LEU A 64 8.66 12.14 -1.15
CA LEU A 64 7.75 13.29 -1.15
C LEU A 64 8.53 14.63 -0.99
N VAL A 65 9.81 14.55 -0.59
CA VAL A 65 10.69 15.71 -0.48
C VAL A 65 11.55 15.89 -1.74
N SER A 66 11.84 14.79 -2.45
CA SER A 66 12.64 14.75 -3.68
C SER A 66 11.83 14.40 -4.92
N GLY A 67 10.53 14.65 -4.92
CA GLY A 67 9.70 14.57 -6.11
C GLY A 67 10.30 15.39 -7.26
N PRO A 68 9.97 15.07 -8.52
CA PRO A 68 10.46 15.84 -9.65
C PRO A 68 10.14 17.31 -9.43
N ASP A 69 11.10 18.18 -9.76
CA ASP A 69 10.93 19.63 -9.65
C ASP A 69 9.66 20.07 -10.39
N ILE A 70 8.59 20.29 -9.61
CA ILE A 70 7.27 20.71 -10.10
C ILE A 70 7.24 22.20 -10.46
N SER A 71 8.37 22.90 -10.31
CA SER A 71 8.48 24.33 -10.62
C SER A 71 8.64 24.61 -12.12
N ASP A 72 8.90 23.58 -12.95
CA ASP A 72 8.95 23.74 -14.41
C ASP A 72 7.55 23.55 -15.04
N PRO A 73 6.87 24.65 -15.46
CA PRO A 73 5.54 24.57 -16.07
C PRO A 73 5.51 23.81 -17.41
N LYS A 74 6.67 23.52 -18.03
CA LYS A 74 6.79 22.67 -19.21
C LYS A 74 6.81 21.19 -18.88
N ARG A 75 6.94 20.84 -17.60
CA ARG A 75 6.97 19.48 -17.07
C ARG A 75 5.73 19.11 -16.27
N ALA A 76 4.66 19.88 -16.39
CA ALA A 76 3.38 19.62 -15.73
C ALA A 76 2.65 18.40 -16.33
N THR A 77 3.33 17.25 -16.37
CA THR A 77 2.68 15.96 -16.53
C THR A 77 2.34 15.45 -15.14
N THR A 78 1.07 15.51 -14.81
CA THR A 78 0.54 14.88 -13.60
C THR A 78 0.72 13.36 -13.76
N SER A 79 1.56 12.73 -12.97
CA SER A 79 1.61 11.26 -12.91
C SER A 79 0.70 10.77 -11.78
N THR A 80 -0.11 9.76 -12.07
CA THR A 80 -0.93 9.09 -11.07
C THR A 80 -0.24 7.80 -10.69
N ILE A 81 0.03 7.61 -9.40
CA ILE A 81 0.61 6.37 -8.88
C ILE A 81 -0.47 5.66 -8.04
N PRO A 82 -0.98 4.50 -8.49
CA PRO A 82 -1.91 3.71 -7.70
C PRO A 82 -1.23 3.18 -6.43
N ILE A 83 -1.93 3.27 -5.30
CA ILE A 83 -1.52 2.66 -4.03
C ILE A 83 -2.35 1.40 -3.85
N LEU A 84 -1.69 0.25 -3.80
CA LEU A 84 -2.33 -1.06 -3.70
C LEU A 84 -2.21 -1.60 -2.28
N ARG A 85 -3.34 -2.04 -1.74
CA ARG A 85 -3.38 -2.68 -0.42
C ARG A 85 -2.71 -4.04 -0.47
N ILE A 86 -1.79 -4.27 0.48
CA ILE A 86 -1.18 -5.57 0.72
C ILE A 86 -1.34 -5.95 2.20
N PHE A 87 -1.14 -7.23 2.53
CA PHE A 87 -1.22 -7.75 3.90
C PHE A 87 0.03 -8.52 4.33
N SER A 88 1.05 -8.58 3.47
CA SER A 88 2.34 -9.22 3.73
C SER A 88 3.37 -8.68 2.74
N GLU A 89 4.40 -8.01 3.26
CA GLU A 89 5.56 -7.57 2.48
C GLU A 89 6.16 -8.72 1.68
N GLN A 90 6.47 -9.84 2.34
CA GLN A 90 7.10 -10.99 1.68
C GLN A 90 6.29 -11.47 0.48
N ARG A 91 4.98 -11.70 0.64
CA ARG A 91 4.12 -12.16 -0.46
C ARG A 91 3.95 -11.11 -1.55
N ALA A 92 3.98 -9.84 -1.20
CA ALA A 92 3.93 -8.75 -2.17
C ALA A 92 5.20 -8.72 -3.02
N LEU A 93 6.38 -8.84 -2.42
CA LEU A 93 7.65 -8.89 -3.15
C LEU A 93 7.76 -10.15 -4.02
N GLU A 94 7.35 -11.32 -3.53
CA GLU A 94 7.25 -12.54 -4.33
C GLU A 94 6.36 -12.33 -5.56
N PHE A 95 5.22 -11.64 -5.42
CA PHE A 95 4.28 -11.41 -6.51
C PHE A 95 4.75 -10.30 -7.45
N TYR A 96 5.01 -9.10 -6.94
CA TYR A 96 5.31 -7.95 -7.78
C TYR A 96 6.74 -8.00 -8.34
N VAL A 97 7.73 -8.44 -7.55
CA VAL A 97 9.13 -8.45 -7.98
C VAL A 97 9.48 -9.77 -8.69
N GLU A 98 9.30 -10.91 -8.02
CA GLU A 98 9.75 -12.18 -8.59
C GLU A 98 8.85 -12.66 -9.73
N PHE A 99 7.52 -12.55 -9.57
CA PHE A 99 6.58 -13.02 -10.59
C PHE A 99 6.32 -11.98 -11.68
N LEU A 100 5.88 -10.77 -11.33
CA LEU A 100 5.57 -9.74 -12.32
C LEU A 100 6.81 -9.03 -12.87
N GLY A 101 8.00 -9.19 -12.27
CA GLY A 101 9.26 -8.62 -12.73
C GLY A 101 9.41 -7.12 -12.52
N PHE A 102 8.71 -6.56 -11.54
CA PHE A 102 9.00 -5.21 -11.08
C PHE A 102 10.31 -5.17 -10.31
N THR A 103 10.90 -3.99 -10.23
CA THR A 103 12.01 -3.70 -9.33
C THR A 103 11.49 -2.94 -8.12
N LEU A 104 11.91 -3.34 -6.93
CA LEU A 104 11.67 -2.55 -5.72
C LEU A 104 12.56 -1.31 -5.78
N ASP A 105 11.94 -0.14 -5.94
CA ASP A 105 12.63 1.14 -6.00
C ASP A 105 13.01 1.62 -4.59
N TRP A 106 12.06 1.60 -3.69
CA TRP A 106 12.25 1.82 -2.26
C TRP A 106 11.16 1.09 -1.48
N GLY A 107 11.43 0.77 -0.21
CA GLY A 107 10.45 0.17 0.67
C GLY A 107 11.02 -0.20 2.02
N GLY A 108 10.12 -0.40 2.97
CA GLY A 108 10.42 -0.80 4.32
C GLY A 108 9.34 -0.42 5.30
N PRO A 109 9.60 -0.59 6.62
CA PRO A 109 8.68 -0.20 7.67
C PRO A 109 8.41 1.31 7.65
N ALA A 110 7.15 1.72 7.47
CA ALA A 110 6.78 3.13 7.23
C ALA A 110 7.06 4.09 8.39
N GLY A 111 7.21 3.58 9.60
CA GLY A 111 7.46 4.38 10.81
C GLY A 111 8.58 3.82 11.68
N GLY A 112 9.46 2.98 11.13
CA GLY A 112 10.54 2.31 11.85
C GLY A 112 10.25 0.83 12.15
N PRO A 113 11.16 0.11 12.80
CA PRO A 113 11.04 -1.32 13.02
C PRO A 113 9.71 -1.74 13.64
N GLY A 114 9.06 -2.76 13.06
CA GLY A 114 7.78 -3.30 13.55
C GLY A 114 6.54 -2.53 13.09
N THR A 115 6.69 -1.50 12.25
CA THR A 115 5.55 -0.85 11.61
C THR A 115 5.22 -1.48 10.26
N PRO A 116 3.99 -1.30 9.74
CA PRO A 116 3.58 -1.83 8.45
C PRO A 116 4.49 -1.38 7.30
N PHE A 117 4.67 -2.26 6.33
CA PHE A 117 5.44 -1.98 5.12
C PHE A 117 4.77 -0.91 4.26
N TYR A 118 5.61 -0.06 3.66
CA TYR A 118 5.25 0.83 2.58
C TYR A 118 6.40 0.90 1.59
N GLY A 119 6.10 0.76 0.29
CA GLY A 119 7.15 0.74 -0.72
C GLY A 119 6.64 1.05 -2.11
N GLN A 120 7.58 1.19 -3.04
CA GLN A 120 7.33 1.47 -4.45
C GLN A 120 8.00 0.44 -5.33
N VAL A 121 7.27 -0.06 -6.31
CA VAL A 121 7.76 -0.97 -7.33
C VAL A 121 7.59 -0.36 -8.71
N ILE A 122 8.59 -0.56 -9.58
CA ILE A 122 8.65 0.05 -10.92
C ILE A 122 8.95 -1.04 -11.95
N ARG A 123 8.27 -1.00 -13.09
CA ARG A 123 8.64 -1.75 -14.29
C ARG A 123 8.35 -0.90 -15.53
N GLY A 124 9.41 -0.52 -16.27
CA GLY A 124 9.28 0.44 -17.35
C GLY A 124 8.67 1.76 -16.85
N GLU A 125 7.58 2.18 -17.48
CA GLU A 125 6.82 3.38 -17.07
C GLU A 125 5.75 3.12 -16.02
N THR A 126 5.53 1.86 -15.63
CA THR A 126 4.52 1.48 -14.66
C THR A 126 5.07 1.55 -13.25
N THR A 127 4.40 2.31 -12.39
CA THR A 127 4.76 2.47 -10.98
C THR A 127 3.57 2.15 -10.11
N PHE A 128 3.78 1.36 -9.05
CA PHE A 128 2.80 1.14 -7.98
C PHE A 128 3.43 1.42 -6.62
N GLN A 129 2.62 1.87 -5.70
CA GLN A 129 2.96 1.85 -4.28
C GLN A 129 2.21 0.72 -3.59
N LEU A 130 2.88 0.04 -2.68
CA LEU A 130 2.37 -1.11 -1.92
C LEU A 130 2.29 -0.72 -0.46
N ALA A 131 1.10 -0.84 0.15
CA ALA A 131 0.86 -0.40 1.53
C ALA A 131 0.21 -1.48 2.38
N GLU A 132 0.86 -1.85 3.48
CA GLU A 132 0.27 -2.66 4.55
C GLU A 132 -0.54 -1.83 5.55
N GLN A 133 -0.51 -0.51 5.43
CA GLN A 133 -1.15 0.39 6.41
C GLN A 133 -2.67 0.30 6.32
N PRO A 134 -3.37 0.10 7.45
CA PRO A 134 -4.82 -0.13 7.44
C PRO A 134 -5.66 1.09 7.06
N TYR A 135 -5.04 2.26 6.91
CA TYR A 135 -5.76 3.52 6.68
C TYR A 135 -5.71 4.00 5.23
N ASP A 136 -4.77 3.46 4.42
CA ASP A 136 -4.50 4.01 3.11
C ASP A 136 -5.42 3.43 2.04
N PRO A 137 -5.08 2.39 1.33
CA PRO A 137 -5.94 1.93 0.24
C PRO A 137 -7.08 1.07 0.75
N GLY A 138 -8.22 1.16 0.09
CA GLY A 138 -9.31 0.20 0.23
C GLY A 138 -8.88 -1.20 -0.21
N ASN A 139 -9.63 -2.23 0.19
CA ASN A 139 -9.37 -3.60 -0.22
C ASN A 139 -9.81 -3.81 -1.68
N GLY A 140 -8.91 -4.34 -2.51
CA GLY A 140 -9.22 -4.76 -3.87
C GLY A 140 -9.36 -3.61 -4.87
N ALA A 141 -8.25 -3.07 -5.33
CA ALA A 141 -8.20 -2.12 -6.44
C ALA A 141 -8.19 -2.85 -7.79
N THR A 142 -8.74 -2.22 -8.83
CA THR A 142 -8.52 -2.64 -10.22
C THR A 142 -7.74 -1.54 -10.94
N VAL A 143 -6.58 -1.89 -11.49
CA VAL A 143 -5.73 -0.98 -12.25
C VAL A 143 -5.67 -1.46 -13.69
N ALA A 144 -6.04 -0.59 -14.64
CA ALA A 144 -5.87 -0.86 -16.07
C ALA A 144 -4.48 -0.37 -16.51
N ILE A 145 -3.76 -1.24 -17.21
CA ILE A 145 -2.41 -1.01 -17.70
C ILE A 145 -2.44 -1.22 -19.21
N ASN A 146 -2.22 -0.17 -19.96
CA ASN A 146 -2.15 -0.27 -21.42
C ASN A 146 -0.75 -0.74 -21.84
N VAL A 147 -0.69 -1.76 -22.68
CA VAL A 147 0.57 -2.38 -23.12
C VAL A 147 0.57 -2.60 -24.63
N ASP A 148 1.75 -2.66 -25.22
CA ASP A 148 2.01 -3.24 -26.54
C ASP A 148 2.75 -4.56 -26.34
N GLY A 149 2.25 -5.66 -26.92
CA GLY A 149 2.84 -6.99 -26.82
C GLY A 149 2.25 -7.87 -25.69
N ILE A 150 0.93 -7.85 -25.50
CA ILE A 150 0.24 -8.63 -24.46
C ILE A 150 0.51 -10.15 -24.56
N ASP A 151 0.74 -10.69 -25.76
CA ASP A 151 1.08 -12.13 -25.93
C ASP A 151 2.48 -12.44 -25.40
N ALA A 152 3.44 -11.55 -25.62
CA ALA A 152 4.80 -11.70 -25.09
C ALA A 152 4.77 -11.63 -23.55
N LEU A 153 4.01 -10.70 -23.01
CA LEU A 153 3.78 -10.59 -21.57
C LEU A 153 3.14 -11.89 -21.02
N HIS A 154 2.10 -12.40 -21.67
CA HIS A 154 1.43 -13.64 -21.25
C HIS A 154 2.40 -14.83 -21.26
N ALA A 155 3.23 -14.95 -22.30
CA ALA A 155 4.23 -16.01 -22.40
C ALA A 155 5.29 -15.90 -21.29
N GLU A 156 5.81 -14.71 -21.04
CA GLU A 156 6.76 -14.44 -19.95
C GLU A 156 6.19 -14.84 -18.59
N LEU A 157 4.99 -14.35 -18.27
CA LEU A 157 4.35 -14.62 -16.97
C LEU A 157 3.99 -16.11 -16.82
N SER A 158 3.57 -16.76 -17.89
CA SER A 158 3.30 -18.20 -17.87
C SER A 158 4.57 -19.01 -17.58
N GLN A 159 5.70 -18.61 -18.15
CA GLN A 159 7.00 -19.23 -17.87
C GLN A 159 7.43 -19.02 -16.42
N ARG A 160 7.34 -17.79 -15.92
CA ARG A 160 7.67 -17.47 -14.53
C ARG A 160 6.75 -18.22 -13.54
N TYR A 161 5.46 -18.25 -13.80
CA TYR A 161 4.50 -18.99 -13.00
C TYR A 161 4.86 -20.48 -12.92
N SER A 162 5.21 -21.09 -14.05
CA SER A 162 5.62 -22.50 -14.10
C SER A 162 6.92 -22.74 -13.34
N ALA A 163 7.87 -21.81 -13.40
CA ALA A 163 9.17 -21.92 -12.71
C ALA A 163 9.04 -21.77 -11.18
N MET A 164 8.07 -21.02 -10.71
CA MET A 164 7.83 -20.82 -9.28
C MET A 164 7.22 -22.03 -8.56
N GLY A 165 6.67 -22.97 -9.32
CA GLY A 165 6.15 -24.25 -8.81
C GLY A 165 5.07 -24.07 -7.76
N SER A 166 5.19 -24.78 -6.60
CA SER A 166 4.21 -24.75 -5.51
C SER A 166 4.19 -23.46 -4.67
N ARG A 167 5.00 -22.47 -4.99
CA ARG A 167 4.92 -21.12 -4.38
C ARG A 167 3.67 -20.37 -4.83
N VAL A 168 2.57 -21.08 -4.94
CA VAL A 168 1.34 -20.52 -5.46
C VAL A 168 0.63 -19.77 -4.34
N TRP A 169 0.30 -18.53 -4.59
CA TRP A 169 -0.48 -17.66 -3.70
C TRP A 169 -1.96 -18.10 -3.53
N GLY A 170 -2.23 -19.37 -3.82
CA GLY A 170 -3.55 -19.95 -3.79
C GLY A 170 -4.22 -19.97 -5.18
N PRO A 171 -5.42 -20.59 -5.29
CA PRO A 171 -6.11 -20.80 -6.57
C PRO A 171 -6.56 -19.51 -7.28
N ALA A 172 -6.48 -18.36 -6.62
CA ALA A 172 -6.88 -17.07 -7.18
C ALA A 172 -5.82 -16.41 -8.06
N VAL A 173 -4.56 -16.84 -7.95
CA VAL A 173 -3.46 -16.26 -8.72
C VAL A 173 -3.03 -17.25 -9.80
N TRP A 174 -3.40 -16.98 -11.02
CA TRP A 174 -2.95 -17.70 -12.21
C TRP A 174 -2.73 -16.72 -13.35
N VAL A 175 -2.13 -17.18 -14.44
CA VAL A 175 -2.00 -16.42 -15.68
C VAL A 175 -3.17 -16.80 -16.60
N PRO A 176 -4.24 -16.00 -16.66
CA PRO A 176 -5.39 -16.31 -17.52
C PRO A 176 -5.03 -16.09 -18.99
N ALA A 177 -5.75 -16.75 -19.88
CA ALA A 177 -5.61 -16.51 -21.30
C ALA A 177 -5.98 -15.07 -21.66
N VAL A 178 -5.30 -14.50 -22.65
CA VAL A 178 -5.67 -13.23 -23.25
C VAL A 178 -7.00 -13.38 -23.98
N GLN A 179 -7.95 -12.49 -23.71
CA GLN A 179 -9.28 -12.49 -24.29
C GLN A 179 -9.48 -11.24 -25.16
N GLU A 180 -10.04 -11.42 -26.33
CA GLU A 180 -10.49 -10.29 -27.15
C GLU A 180 -11.90 -9.88 -26.73
N MET A 181 -12.06 -8.60 -26.45
CA MET A 181 -13.30 -8.02 -25.94
C MET A 181 -14.08 -7.34 -27.06
N PRO A 182 -15.42 -7.35 -27.02
CA PRO A 182 -16.27 -6.76 -28.07
C PRO A 182 -16.01 -5.26 -28.31
N TRP A 183 -15.40 -4.57 -27.35
CA TRP A 183 -15.06 -3.14 -27.45
C TRP A 183 -13.67 -2.86 -28.02
N GLY A 184 -13.04 -3.86 -28.69
CA GLY A 184 -11.79 -3.68 -29.44
C GLY A 184 -10.52 -3.69 -28.59
N LEU A 185 -10.54 -4.32 -27.42
CA LEU A 185 -9.35 -4.54 -26.60
C LEU A 185 -9.07 -6.03 -26.42
N ARG A 186 -7.81 -6.39 -26.36
CA ARG A 186 -7.31 -7.67 -25.87
C ARG A 186 -6.95 -7.49 -24.39
N VAL A 187 -7.46 -8.35 -23.54
CA VAL A 187 -7.40 -8.16 -22.08
C VAL A 187 -6.90 -9.43 -21.37
N MET A 188 -5.98 -9.25 -20.43
CA MET A 188 -5.58 -10.25 -19.45
C MET A 188 -5.64 -9.60 -18.07
N THR A 189 -6.38 -10.22 -17.12
CA THR A 189 -6.49 -9.68 -15.75
C THR A 189 -5.86 -10.66 -14.77
N ILE A 190 -4.83 -10.22 -14.07
CA ILE A 190 -4.14 -11.00 -13.04
C ILE A 190 -4.53 -10.43 -11.68
N SER A 191 -4.92 -11.31 -10.77
CA SER A 191 -5.20 -10.95 -9.38
C SER A 191 -3.95 -11.17 -8.52
N ASP A 192 -3.64 -10.21 -7.67
CA ASP A 192 -2.61 -10.40 -6.66
C ASP A 192 -3.14 -11.22 -5.46
N PRO A 193 -2.27 -11.64 -4.53
CA PRO A 193 -2.69 -12.41 -3.34
C PRO A 193 -3.59 -11.64 -2.38
N PHE A 194 -3.83 -10.36 -2.60
CA PHE A 194 -4.54 -9.45 -1.70
C PHE A 194 -5.88 -8.97 -2.26
N GLY A 195 -6.23 -9.41 -3.49
CA GLY A 195 -7.47 -9.05 -4.16
C GLY A 195 -7.38 -7.81 -5.03
N ASN A 196 -6.18 -7.29 -5.32
CA ASN A 196 -6.03 -6.28 -6.36
C ASN A 196 -6.00 -6.96 -7.74
N HIS A 197 -6.56 -6.29 -8.74
CA HIS A 197 -6.62 -6.77 -10.12
C HIS A 197 -5.79 -5.88 -11.04
N LEU A 198 -4.80 -6.47 -11.69
CA LEU A 198 -4.00 -5.83 -12.72
C LEU A 198 -4.55 -6.24 -14.08
N ARG A 199 -5.20 -5.32 -14.75
CA ARG A 199 -5.82 -5.55 -16.06
C ARG A 199 -4.94 -5.00 -17.16
N PHE A 200 -4.23 -5.88 -17.84
CA PHE A 200 -3.43 -5.55 -19.01
C PHE A 200 -4.32 -5.46 -20.23
N CYS A 201 -4.23 -4.34 -20.94
CA CYS A 201 -5.08 -4.02 -22.07
C CYS A 201 -4.22 -3.67 -23.29
N GLU A 202 -4.49 -4.29 -24.43
CA GLU A 202 -3.88 -3.98 -25.70
C GLU A 202 -4.98 -3.72 -26.75
N PRO A 203 -4.93 -2.60 -27.50
CA PRO A 203 -5.85 -2.39 -28.61
C PRO A 203 -5.74 -3.49 -29.68
N VAL A 204 -6.88 -3.97 -30.19
CA VAL A 204 -6.89 -4.90 -31.33
C VAL A 204 -6.31 -4.22 -32.56
N ASP A 205 -6.67 -2.94 -32.80
CA ASP A 205 -6.10 -2.15 -33.88
C ASP A 205 -4.62 -1.83 -33.63
N PRO A 206 -3.70 -2.30 -34.51
CA PRO A 206 -2.28 -2.01 -34.38
C PRO A 206 -1.94 -0.50 -34.44
N ALA A 207 -2.74 0.30 -35.14
CA ALA A 207 -2.52 1.74 -35.24
C ALA A 207 -2.74 2.43 -33.88
N ALA A 208 -3.64 1.91 -33.05
CA ALA A 208 -3.91 2.41 -31.70
C ALA A 208 -2.85 2.00 -30.67
N ARG A 209 -1.94 1.07 -31.01
CA ARG A 209 -0.83 0.66 -30.12
C ARG A 209 0.37 1.60 -30.18
N LYS A 210 0.41 2.49 -31.17
CA LYS A 210 1.54 3.40 -31.37
C LYS A 210 1.75 4.30 -30.15
N GLY A 211 2.93 4.19 -29.55
CA GLY A 211 3.30 4.95 -28.35
C GLY A 211 2.88 4.32 -27.02
N LEU A 212 2.28 3.12 -27.04
CA LEU A 212 2.09 2.37 -25.82
C LEU A 212 3.41 1.79 -25.30
N PRO A 213 3.60 1.72 -23.98
CA PRO A 213 4.78 1.09 -23.40
C PRO A 213 4.80 -0.39 -23.75
N ARG A 214 5.97 -0.89 -24.14
CA ARG A 214 6.21 -2.33 -24.22
C ARG A 214 6.52 -2.85 -22.84
N TRP A 215 5.85 -3.94 -22.50
CA TRP A 215 6.15 -4.67 -21.30
C TRP A 215 7.37 -5.58 -21.56
N ALA A 216 8.55 -4.99 -21.61
CA ALA A 216 9.81 -5.70 -21.85
C ALA A 216 10.76 -5.50 -20.67
#